data_545dd42cdb72530e318f2090228971ef
#
_entry.id   545dd42cdb72530e318f2090228971ef
#
_cell.length_a   1.000
_cell.length_b   1.000
_cell.length_c   1.000
_cell.angle_alpha   90.00
_cell.angle_beta   90.00
_cell.angle_gamma   90.00
#
_symmetry.space_group_name_H-M   'P 1'
#
loop_
_entity.id
_entity.type
_entity.pdbx_description
1 polymer ?
#
loop_
_entity_poly.entity_id
_entity_poly.type
_entity_poly.pdbx_seq_one_letter_code
_entity_poly.pdbx_strand_id
1 'polypeptide(L)'
;MRFLPTAFIAAACLALAGPAQAQLSPTTILPPAGNVPYDATFAVGVQIYKCDGTAWTFVAPRATLHNLVGKKVGDHFAGPTWRWRDGSSTVGAKVGEAPSPSGAIPHLLLRATPTAPGHLFKTSFIQRLATTGGTAPAASTCTPEAAGTVREVRYTAAYVFWRSARK
;
A
#
# COMPACT_ATOMS: atom_id res chain seq x y z
N MET A 1 -8.77 79.49 -15.61
CA MET A 1 -9.41 78.20 -15.30
C MET A 1 -8.47 77.07 -15.69
N ARG A 2 -7.83 76.41 -14.69
CA ARG A 2 -6.91 75.27 -14.92
C ARG A 2 -7.61 74.04 -14.40
N PHE A 3 -7.89 73.07 -15.28
CA PHE A 3 -8.42 71.77 -14.92
C PHE A 3 -7.25 70.82 -14.58
N LEU A 4 -7.23 70.25 -13.35
CA LEU A 4 -6.35 69.14 -12.95
C LEU A 4 -6.99 67.84 -13.39
N PRO A 5 -6.23 66.90 -13.92
CA PRO A 5 -6.72 65.56 -14.15
C PRO A 5 -6.63 64.68 -12.89
N THR A 6 -7.72 64.06 -12.53
CA THR A 6 -7.81 63.04 -11.42
C THR A 6 -7.24 61.71 -11.91
N ALA A 7 -6.15 61.27 -11.29
CA ALA A 7 -5.58 59.94 -11.57
C ALA A 7 -6.32 58.87 -10.79
N PHE A 8 -6.95 57.90 -11.46
CA PHE A 8 -7.50 56.68 -10.87
C PHE A 8 -6.38 55.65 -10.68
N ILE A 9 -6.10 55.31 -9.44
CA ILE A 9 -5.20 54.21 -9.08
C ILE A 9 -6.04 52.92 -9.05
N ALA A 10 -5.85 52.05 -10.04
CA ALA A 10 -6.43 50.71 -10.04
C ALA A 10 -5.56 49.77 -9.17
N ALA A 11 -6.09 49.34 -8.04
CA ALA A 11 -5.46 48.34 -7.20
C ALA A 11 -5.66 46.94 -7.82
N ALA A 12 -4.60 46.36 -8.35
CA ALA A 12 -4.60 44.97 -8.82
C ALA A 12 -4.45 44.02 -7.63
N CYS A 13 -5.52 43.29 -7.25
CA CYS A 13 -5.45 42.19 -6.31
C CYS A 13 -4.78 41.00 -7.00
N LEU A 14 -3.51 40.71 -6.66
CA LEU A 14 -2.87 39.44 -6.99
C LEU A 14 -3.47 38.34 -6.07
N ALA A 15 -4.30 37.47 -6.62
CA ALA A 15 -4.72 36.26 -5.97
C ALA A 15 -3.54 35.27 -6.00
N LEU A 16 -2.91 35.00 -4.85
CA LEU A 16 -1.93 33.94 -4.66
C LEU A 16 -2.67 32.60 -4.72
N ALA A 17 -2.62 31.92 -5.85
CA ALA A 17 -3.03 30.53 -5.96
C ALA A 17 -2.03 29.67 -5.17
N GLY A 18 -2.42 29.22 -3.98
CA GLY A 18 -1.66 28.25 -3.19
C GLY A 18 -1.58 26.91 -3.95
N PRO A 19 -0.53 26.09 -3.69
CA PRO A 19 -0.41 24.79 -4.32
C PRO A 19 -1.65 23.95 -3.98
N ALA A 20 -2.34 23.45 -4.99
CA ALA A 20 -3.44 22.48 -4.84
C ALA A 20 -2.85 21.22 -4.24
N GLN A 21 -3.06 21.00 -2.95
CA GLN A 21 -2.76 19.72 -2.30
C GLN A 21 -3.72 18.70 -2.90
N ALA A 22 -3.17 17.75 -3.65
CA ALA A 22 -3.91 16.59 -4.12
C ALA A 22 -4.38 15.81 -2.90
N GLN A 23 -5.62 16.02 -2.47
CA GLN A 23 -6.27 15.22 -1.44
C GLN A 23 -6.47 13.83 -2.02
N LEU A 24 -5.64 12.88 -1.57
CA LEU A 24 -5.86 11.47 -1.83
C LEU A 24 -7.22 11.09 -1.25
N SER A 25 -8.16 10.79 -2.12
CA SER A 25 -9.51 10.39 -1.70
C SER A 25 -9.42 9.14 -0.82
N PRO A 26 -10.00 9.14 0.39
CA PRO A 26 -9.95 7.98 1.30
C PRO A 26 -10.57 6.71 0.71
N THR A 27 -11.28 6.83 -0.41
CA THR A 27 -11.93 5.72 -1.14
C THR A 27 -10.98 4.87 -1.99
N THR A 28 -9.74 5.30 -2.24
CA THR A 28 -8.79 4.58 -3.11
C THR A 28 -8.35 3.21 -2.59
N ILE A 29 -8.55 2.95 -1.31
CA ILE A 29 -8.21 1.68 -0.65
C ILE A 29 -9.42 0.94 -0.06
N LEU A 30 -10.65 1.40 -0.34
CA LEU A 30 -11.87 0.69 0.05
C LEU A 30 -12.35 -0.22 -1.09
N PRO A 31 -12.74 -1.48 -0.80
CA PRO A 31 -13.39 -2.33 -1.80
C PRO A 31 -14.68 -1.69 -2.33
N PRO A 32 -15.06 -1.96 -3.58
CA PRO A 32 -16.34 -1.53 -4.13
C PRO A 32 -17.52 -1.99 -3.28
N ALA A 33 -18.63 -1.26 -3.35
CA ALA A 33 -19.89 -1.65 -2.71
C ALA A 33 -20.28 -3.09 -3.07
N GLY A 34 -20.94 -3.79 -2.14
CA GLY A 34 -21.29 -5.21 -2.30
C GLY A 34 -20.17 -6.17 -1.87
N ASN A 35 -19.09 -5.67 -1.25
CA ASN A 35 -18.09 -6.50 -0.56
C ASN A 35 -18.20 -6.28 0.95
N VAL A 36 -17.98 -7.34 1.72
CA VAL A 36 -17.98 -7.32 3.19
C VAL A 36 -16.69 -7.96 3.73
N PRO A 37 -16.12 -7.44 4.82
CA PRO A 37 -14.97 -8.07 5.46
C PRO A 37 -15.40 -9.40 6.08
N TYR A 38 -14.54 -10.42 6.04
CA TYR A 38 -14.85 -11.71 6.65
C TYR A 38 -13.71 -12.27 7.50
N ASP A 39 -12.50 -11.76 7.32
CA ASP A 39 -11.34 -12.13 8.15
C ASP A 39 -10.31 -11.01 8.19
N ALA A 40 -9.48 -11.02 9.25
CA ALA A 40 -8.37 -10.08 9.41
C ALA A 40 -7.18 -10.77 10.07
N THR A 41 -5.96 -10.41 9.65
CA THR A 41 -4.71 -10.94 10.19
C THR A 41 -3.69 -9.85 10.41
N PHE A 42 -2.73 -10.13 11.30
CA PHE A 42 -1.49 -9.36 11.42
C PHE A 42 -0.36 -10.10 10.71
N ALA A 43 0.37 -9.40 9.86
CA ALA A 43 1.57 -9.88 9.21
C ALA A 43 2.81 -9.38 9.95
N VAL A 44 3.77 -10.28 10.15
CA VAL A 44 5.11 -9.97 10.64
C VAL A 44 6.12 -10.60 9.68
N GLY A 45 7.02 -9.79 9.13
CA GLY A 45 7.97 -10.30 8.14
C GLY A 45 8.90 -9.24 7.58
N VAL A 46 9.32 -9.44 6.33
CA VAL A 46 10.26 -8.59 5.61
C VAL A 46 9.76 -8.26 4.20
N GLN A 47 10.11 -7.07 3.75
CA GLN A 47 10.12 -6.71 2.32
C GLN A 47 11.54 -6.97 1.81
N ILE A 48 11.67 -7.71 0.73
CA ILE A 48 12.95 -8.09 0.12
C ILE A 48 13.23 -7.14 -1.03
N TYR A 49 14.41 -6.54 -1.01
CA TYR A 49 14.90 -5.63 -2.04
C TYR A 49 16.21 -6.16 -2.62
N LYS A 50 16.46 -5.90 -3.89
CA LYS A 50 17.73 -6.18 -4.58
C LYS A 50 18.27 -4.89 -5.17
N CYS A 51 19.55 -4.63 -4.98
CA CYS A 51 20.26 -3.54 -5.63
C CYS A 51 20.59 -3.93 -7.07
N ASP A 52 20.26 -3.08 -8.04
CA ASP A 52 20.60 -3.27 -9.45
C ASP A 52 21.90 -2.53 -9.87
N GLY A 53 22.56 -1.86 -8.91
CA GLY A 53 23.72 -1.01 -9.12
C GLY A 53 23.40 0.48 -9.12
N THR A 54 22.11 0.85 -9.14
CA THR A 54 21.62 2.24 -9.14
C THR A 54 20.48 2.47 -8.17
N ALA A 55 19.61 1.47 -7.98
CA ALA A 55 18.42 1.56 -7.16
C ALA A 55 18.08 0.23 -6.46
N TRP A 56 17.40 0.34 -5.32
CA TRP A 56 16.80 -0.79 -4.64
C TRP A 56 15.46 -1.15 -5.27
N THR A 57 15.39 -2.29 -5.94
CA THR A 57 14.17 -2.82 -6.56
C THR A 57 13.49 -3.79 -5.63
N PHE A 58 12.17 -3.62 -5.41
CA PHE A 58 11.36 -4.56 -4.63
C PHE A 58 11.27 -5.91 -5.36
N VAL A 59 11.53 -7.01 -4.61
CA VAL A 59 11.49 -8.37 -5.13
C VAL A 59 10.23 -9.09 -4.66
N ALA A 60 10.02 -9.18 -3.35
CA ALA A 60 8.92 -9.93 -2.77
C ALA A 60 8.71 -9.61 -1.28
N PRO A 61 7.51 -9.81 -0.73
CA PRO A 61 7.31 -9.95 0.70
C PRO A 61 7.66 -11.37 1.14
N ARG A 62 8.02 -11.52 2.42
CA ARG A 62 8.04 -12.79 3.14
C ARG A 62 7.55 -12.54 4.55
N ALA A 63 6.35 -13.01 4.90
CA ALA A 63 5.75 -12.77 6.20
C ALA A 63 4.89 -13.95 6.68
N THR A 64 4.77 -14.07 8.00
CA THR A 64 3.79 -14.94 8.65
C THR A 64 2.53 -14.14 8.96
N LEU A 65 1.38 -14.78 8.83
CA LEU A 65 0.07 -14.23 9.15
C LEU A 65 -0.43 -14.82 10.47
N HIS A 66 -0.87 -13.93 11.37
CA HIS A 66 -1.39 -14.30 12.67
C HIS A 66 -2.82 -13.78 12.81
N ASN A 67 -3.70 -14.56 13.41
CA ASN A 67 -5.04 -14.09 13.77
C ASN A 67 -5.00 -13.12 14.97
N LEU A 68 -6.16 -12.60 15.37
CA LEU A 68 -6.28 -11.60 16.46
C LEU A 68 -5.84 -12.12 17.84
N VAL A 69 -5.71 -13.44 18.03
CA VAL A 69 -5.19 -14.04 19.27
C VAL A 69 -3.72 -14.49 19.13
N GLY A 70 -3.02 -14.02 18.08
CA GLY A 70 -1.58 -14.27 17.88
C GLY A 70 -1.22 -15.63 17.30
N LYS A 71 -2.19 -16.52 16.97
CA LYS A 71 -1.92 -17.82 16.38
C LYS A 71 -1.57 -17.68 14.91
N LYS A 72 -0.48 -18.33 14.45
CA LYS A 72 -0.15 -18.40 13.01
C LYS A 72 -1.26 -19.11 12.24
N VAL A 73 -1.74 -18.48 11.17
CA VAL A 73 -2.82 -18.95 10.31
C VAL A 73 -2.43 -19.07 8.83
N GLY A 74 -1.29 -18.51 8.44
CA GLY A 74 -0.84 -18.57 7.04
C GLY A 74 0.47 -17.86 6.81
N ASP A 75 0.80 -17.69 5.53
CA ASP A 75 2.00 -17.04 5.04
C ASP A 75 1.67 -16.10 3.88
N HIS A 76 2.50 -15.03 3.71
CA HIS A 76 2.44 -14.10 2.60
C HIS A 76 3.81 -14.01 1.93
N PHE A 77 3.85 -14.19 0.60
CA PHE A 77 5.09 -14.30 -0.16
C PHE A 77 4.93 -13.81 -1.60
N ALA A 78 5.96 -14.07 -2.43
CA ALA A 78 6.03 -13.62 -3.82
C ALA A 78 4.75 -13.88 -4.64
N GLY A 79 4.48 -12.97 -5.59
CA GLY A 79 3.43 -13.09 -6.55
C GLY A 79 2.11 -12.36 -6.30
N PRO A 80 2.01 -11.31 -5.44
CA PRO A 80 1.89 -11.36 -3.99
C PRO A 80 0.81 -12.36 -3.59
N THR A 81 1.22 -13.44 -2.93
CA THR A 81 0.38 -14.60 -2.58
C THR A 81 0.10 -14.65 -1.08
N TRP A 82 -1.13 -14.94 -0.70
CA TRP A 82 -1.53 -15.34 0.66
C TRP A 82 -1.92 -16.81 0.61
N ARG A 83 -1.32 -17.59 1.49
CA ARG A 83 -1.63 -19.02 1.65
C ARG A 83 -2.01 -19.28 3.10
N TRP A 84 -3.17 -19.89 3.29
CA TRP A 84 -3.69 -20.24 4.61
C TRP A 84 -3.19 -21.64 5.03
N ARG A 85 -3.30 -21.94 6.34
CA ARG A 85 -2.89 -23.23 6.92
C ARG A 85 -3.66 -24.45 6.39
N ASP A 86 -4.85 -24.25 5.79
CA ASP A 86 -5.64 -25.29 5.15
C ASP A 86 -5.23 -25.56 3.69
N GLY A 87 -4.17 -24.89 3.22
CA GLY A 87 -3.67 -24.97 1.86
C GLY A 87 -4.34 -24.02 0.88
N SER A 88 -5.46 -23.39 1.26
CA SER A 88 -6.12 -22.40 0.39
C SER A 88 -5.23 -21.22 0.12
N SER A 89 -5.31 -20.67 -1.08
CA SER A 89 -4.47 -19.55 -1.49
C SER A 89 -5.19 -18.57 -2.42
N THR A 90 -4.69 -17.34 -2.43
CA THR A 90 -5.13 -16.28 -3.33
C THR A 90 -3.97 -15.38 -3.70
N VAL A 91 -3.99 -14.86 -4.93
CA VAL A 91 -3.03 -13.89 -5.45
C VAL A 91 -3.72 -12.53 -5.53
N GLY A 92 -3.01 -11.45 -5.18
CA GLY A 92 -3.53 -10.09 -5.21
C GLY A 92 -2.94 -9.28 -6.36
N ALA A 93 -3.78 -8.50 -7.05
CA ALA A 93 -3.35 -7.46 -7.98
C ALA A 93 -3.68 -6.08 -7.40
N LYS A 94 -2.69 -5.19 -7.31
CA LYS A 94 -2.88 -3.82 -6.78
C LYS A 94 -3.89 -3.05 -7.64
N VAL A 95 -4.94 -2.52 -7.01
CA VAL A 95 -5.98 -1.68 -7.64
C VAL A 95 -6.16 -0.34 -6.94
N GLY A 96 -5.58 -0.15 -5.74
CA GLY A 96 -5.60 1.11 -5.02
C GLY A 96 -4.42 1.22 -4.06
N GLU A 97 -4.02 2.45 -3.77
CA GLU A 97 -2.90 2.77 -2.89
C GLU A 97 -3.15 4.08 -2.15
N ALA A 98 -2.72 4.16 -0.89
CA ALA A 98 -2.68 5.39 -0.10
C ALA A 98 -1.40 5.42 0.75
N PRO A 99 -0.83 6.60 1.03
CA PRO A 99 0.31 6.73 1.92
C PRO A 99 0.02 6.13 3.30
N SER A 100 1.04 5.49 3.90
CA SER A 100 0.98 5.12 5.30
C SER A 100 1.21 6.36 6.18
N PRO A 101 0.35 6.65 7.18
CA PRO A 101 0.58 7.76 8.11
C PRO A 101 1.90 7.65 8.89
N SER A 102 2.43 6.43 9.06
CA SER A 102 3.71 6.17 9.74
C SER A 102 4.95 6.35 8.84
N GLY A 103 4.79 6.74 7.57
CA GLY A 103 5.89 6.78 6.59
C GLY A 103 6.42 5.40 6.18
N ALA A 104 5.72 4.33 6.52
CA ALA A 104 6.02 2.96 6.13
C ALA A 104 5.59 2.65 4.69
N ILE A 105 5.72 1.39 4.27
CA ILE A 105 5.17 0.94 2.99
C ILE A 105 3.67 1.29 2.88
N PRO A 106 3.17 1.66 1.68
CA PRO A 106 1.81 2.18 1.50
C PRO A 106 0.72 1.23 1.97
N HIS A 107 -0.43 1.78 2.33
CA HIS A 107 -1.68 1.03 2.40
C HIS A 107 -2.10 0.63 0.98
N LEU A 108 -2.69 -0.54 0.82
CA LEU A 108 -3.08 -1.06 -0.50
C LEU A 108 -4.51 -1.61 -0.48
N LEU A 109 -5.18 -1.49 -1.62
CA LEU A 109 -6.28 -2.36 -2.01
C LEU A 109 -5.81 -3.26 -3.13
N LEU A 110 -6.01 -4.56 -2.98
CA LEU A 110 -5.68 -5.56 -4.00
C LEU A 110 -6.95 -6.33 -4.38
N ARG A 111 -7.17 -6.51 -5.68
CA ARG A 111 -8.16 -7.47 -6.19
C ARG A 111 -7.58 -8.86 -5.99
N ALA A 112 -8.35 -9.73 -5.38
CA ALA A 112 -7.95 -11.11 -5.11
C ALA A 112 -8.41 -12.05 -6.22
N THR A 113 -7.53 -12.99 -6.59
CA THR A 113 -7.83 -14.13 -7.47
C THR A 113 -7.51 -15.40 -6.69
N PRO A 114 -8.52 -16.13 -6.21
CA PRO A 114 -8.30 -17.41 -5.53
C PRO A 114 -7.62 -18.42 -6.46
N THR A 115 -6.63 -19.14 -5.93
CA THR A 115 -5.81 -20.10 -6.68
C THR A 115 -5.89 -21.52 -6.12
N ALA A 116 -6.35 -21.69 -4.87
CA ALA A 116 -6.64 -23.00 -4.28
C ALA A 116 -7.86 -22.93 -3.37
N PRO A 117 -8.70 -24.01 -3.33
CA PRO A 117 -9.93 -24.03 -2.55
C PRO A 117 -9.66 -24.01 -1.04
N GLY A 118 -10.69 -23.61 -0.26
CA GLY A 118 -10.68 -23.53 1.19
C GLY A 118 -11.01 -22.13 1.71
N HIS A 119 -10.45 -21.75 2.86
CA HIS A 119 -10.79 -20.52 3.58
C HIS A 119 -10.69 -19.25 2.71
N LEU A 120 -9.60 -19.13 1.92
CA LEU A 120 -9.36 -17.94 1.07
C LEU A 120 -10.08 -17.98 -0.27
N PHE A 121 -10.78 -19.07 -0.63
CA PHE A 121 -11.39 -19.22 -1.96
C PHE A 121 -12.49 -18.20 -2.25
N LYS A 122 -13.13 -17.66 -1.23
CA LYS A 122 -14.16 -16.62 -1.35
C LYS A 122 -13.63 -15.19 -1.38
N THR A 123 -12.32 -14.99 -1.32
CA THR A 123 -11.71 -13.64 -1.25
C THR A 123 -11.89 -12.90 -2.56
N SER A 124 -12.49 -11.72 -2.51
CA SER A 124 -12.64 -10.80 -3.65
C SER A 124 -11.61 -9.66 -3.62
N PHE A 125 -11.30 -9.16 -2.41
CA PHE A 125 -10.31 -8.11 -2.19
C PHE A 125 -9.52 -8.36 -0.91
N ILE A 126 -8.30 -7.80 -0.89
CA ILE A 126 -7.43 -7.76 0.28
C ILE A 126 -7.01 -6.31 0.50
N GLN A 127 -7.14 -5.81 1.72
CA GLN A 127 -6.56 -4.53 2.11
C GLN A 127 -5.28 -4.78 2.93
N ARG A 128 -4.23 -4.02 2.65
CA ARG A 128 -3.06 -3.86 3.52
C ARG A 128 -3.17 -2.52 4.25
N LEU A 129 -3.24 -2.55 5.56
CA LEU A 129 -3.45 -1.40 6.44
C LEU A 129 -2.45 -1.41 7.59
N ALA A 130 -2.40 -0.33 8.39
CA ALA A 130 -1.62 -0.22 9.62
C ALA A 130 -0.17 -0.71 9.46
N THR A 131 0.47 -0.30 8.37
CA THR A 131 1.84 -0.72 8.03
C THR A 131 2.87 -0.03 8.93
N THR A 132 3.93 -0.77 9.29
CA THR A 132 5.14 -0.21 9.90
C THR A 132 6.37 -0.70 9.13
N GLY A 133 7.39 0.15 8.96
CA GLY A 133 8.63 -0.19 8.28
C GLY A 133 8.45 -0.65 6.82
N GLY A 134 9.33 -1.51 6.36
CA GLY A 134 9.28 -2.16 5.05
C GLY A 134 9.72 -1.31 3.86
N THR A 135 10.02 -0.02 4.02
CA THR A 135 10.49 0.85 2.94
C THR A 135 11.88 0.43 2.43
N ALA A 136 12.15 0.69 1.15
CA ALA A 136 13.45 0.41 0.57
C ALA A 136 14.60 1.05 1.39
N PRO A 137 15.79 0.43 1.43
CA PRO A 137 16.96 1.07 1.99
C PRO A 137 17.28 2.41 1.30
N ALA A 138 18.08 3.26 1.93
CA ALA A 138 18.49 4.55 1.35
C ALA A 138 19.08 4.34 -0.06
N ALA A 139 18.64 5.12 -1.03
CA ALA A 139 19.08 4.99 -2.43
C ALA A 139 20.62 5.08 -2.57
N SER A 140 21.27 5.92 -1.76
CA SER A 140 22.73 6.08 -1.72
C SER A 140 23.50 4.81 -1.33
N THR A 141 22.84 3.79 -0.78
CA THR A 141 23.46 2.50 -0.41
C THR A 141 23.41 1.46 -1.54
N CYS A 142 22.76 1.76 -2.67
CA CYS A 142 22.79 0.94 -3.86
C CYS A 142 23.76 1.56 -4.89
N THR A 143 25.00 1.13 -4.85
CA THR A 143 26.07 1.57 -5.76
C THR A 143 26.39 0.46 -6.76
N PRO A 144 27.15 0.74 -7.84
CA PRO A 144 27.60 -0.30 -8.77
C PRO A 144 28.31 -1.47 -8.07
N GLU A 145 29.08 -1.21 -7.02
CA GLU A 145 29.81 -2.23 -6.23
C GLU A 145 28.84 -3.08 -5.38
N ALA A 146 27.69 -2.53 -5.03
CA ALA A 146 26.64 -3.22 -4.28
C ALA A 146 25.66 -3.98 -5.19
N ALA A 147 25.84 -3.95 -6.52
CA ALA A 147 24.96 -4.61 -7.46
C ALA A 147 24.80 -6.11 -7.13
N GLY A 148 23.56 -6.59 -7.18
CA GLY A 148 23.23 -7.97 -6.80
C GLY A 148 22.97 -8.19 -5.31
N THR A 149 23.34 -7.25 -4.44
CA THR A 149 23.08 -7.35 -2.99
C THR A 149 21.60 -7.40 -2.69
N VAL A 150 21.20 -8.27 -1.75
CA VAL A 150 19.81 -8.38 -1.27
C VAL A 150 19.71 -7.83 0.15
N ARG A 151 18.64 -7.09 0.44
CA ARG A 151 18.30 -6.58 1.78
C ARG A 151 16.89 -6.98 2.16
N GLU A 152 16.73 -7.40 3.40
CA GLU A 152 15.46 -7.74 4.04
C GLU A 152 15.11 -6.64 5.04
N VAL A 153 14.03 -5.91 4.76
CA VAL A 153 13.60 -4.80 5.61
C VAL A 153 12.35 -5.21 6.37
N ARG A 154 12.42 -5.23 7.69
CA ARG A 154 11.31 -5.64 8.57
C ARG A 154 10.08 -4.76 8.34
N TYR A 155 8.91 -5.39 8.34
CA TYR A 155 7.62 -4.71 8.32
C TYR A 155 6.56 -5.47 9.11
N THR A 156 5.53 -4.74 9.51
CA THR A 156 4.26 -5.31 9.95
C THR A 156 3.12 -4.69 9.17
N ALA A 157 1.99 -5.40 9.07
CA ALA A 157 0.77 -4.90 8.46
C ALA A 157 -0.45 -5.61 9.02
N ALA A 158 -1.62 -4.97 8.96
CA ALA A 158 -2.90 -5.65 9.04
C ALA A 158 -3.38 -5.99 7.62
N TYR A 159 -3.85 -7.22 7.40
CA TYR A 159 -4.56 -7.61 6.19
C TYR A 159 -6.01 -7.89 6.51
N VAL A 160 -6.93 -7.20 5.81
CA VAL A 160 -8.37 -7.45 5.88
C VAL A 160 -8.80 -8.15 4.60
N PHE A 161 -9.42 -9.31 4.74
CA PHE A 161 -9.93 -10.12 3.63
C PHE A 161 -11.41 -9.86 3.43
N TRP A 162 -11.78 -9.54 2.18
CA TRP A 162 -13.13 -9.19 1.79
C TRP A 162 -13.71 -10.24 0.86
N ARG A 163 -15.00 -10.45 0.92
CA ARG A 163 -15.75 -11.32 0.01
C ARG A 163 -16.97 -10.61 -0.55
N SER A 164 -17.50 -11.09 -1.67
CA SER A 164 -18.82 -10.62 -2.14
C SER A 164 -19.89 -10.87 -1.07
N ALA A 165 -20.73 -9.88 -0.83
CA ALA A 165 -21.91 -10.01 0.03
C ALA A 165 -23.02 -10.86 -0.62
N ARG A 166 -23.01 -10.98 -1.96
CA ARG A 166 -23.95 -11.83 -2.70
C ARG A 166 -23.43 -13.28 -2.67
N LYS A 167 -24.34 -14.21 -2.39
CA LYS A 167 -24.12 -15.65 -2.57
C LYS A 167 -24.17 -15.99 -4.05
#